data_d3e41be084b0db3f767af23ca6b44b70
#
_entry.id   d3e41be084b0db3f767af23ca6b44b70
#
_cell.length_a   1.000
_cell.length_b   1.000
_cell.length_c   1.000
_cell.angle_alpha   90.00
_cell.angle_beta   90.00
_cell.angle_gamma   90.00
#
_symmetry.space_group_name_H-M   'P 1'
#
loop_
_entity.id
_entity.type
_entity.pdbx_description
1 polymer ?
#
loop_
_entity_poly.entity_id
_entity_poly.type
_entity_poly.pdbx_seq_one_letter_code
_entity_poly.pdbx_strand_id
1 'polypeptide(L)'
;MKPVLPLLEAHQRALRACRLCPNMHRPPIVGSLVRSRVLLVGQAPGDKEPALGRPFAWTAGKQLFKWFLPLGLDEEQFRARVYIAASCRCFPGKNPKGGDRVPSAEEILNCRPWLDREIELLEPALILPVGRVAIEQFLPARPLVEQIGVLQTVTRGKLRIDVIPLPHPSGASTWPRAEPGKSLTARALALIGEHPAWRALTDA
;
A
#
# COMPACT_ATOMS: atom_id res chain seq x y z
N MET A 1 -20.07 18.64 7.00
CA MET A 1 -19.10 17.51 6.96
C MET A 1 -17.83 17.94 7.70
N LYS A 2 -17.33 17.14 8.67
CA LYS A 2 -16.05 17.48 9.34
C LYS A 2 -14.90 17.42 8.30
N PRO A 3 -13.92 18.33 8.36
CA PRO A 3 -12.81 18.34 7.41
C PRO A 3 -11.97 17.05 7.57
N VAL A 4 -11.68 16.37 6.46
CA VAL A 4 -11.01 15.04 6.45
C VAL A 4 -9.58 15.11 6.99
N LEU A 5 -8.80 16.14 6.62
CA LEU A 5 -7.39 16.25 7.01
C LEU A 5 -7.17 16.29 8.53
N PRO A 6 -7.89 17.09 9.33
CA PRO A 6 -7.76 17.07 10.79
C PRO A 6 -8.13 15.71 11.42
N LEU A 7 -9.12 15.01 10.85
CA LEU A 7 -9.48 13.66 11.32
C LEU A 7 -8.40 12.64 10.99
N LEU A 8 -7.81 12.74 9.81
CA LEU A 8 -6.73 11.88 9.37
C LEU A 8 -5.45 12.13 10.18
N GLU A 9 -5.15 13.39 10.51
CA GLU A 9 -4.03 13.77 11.38
C GLU A 9 -4.19 13.20 12.79
N ALA A 10 -5.37 13.33 13.38
CA ALA A 10 -5.69 12.75 14.69
C ALA A 10 -5.55 11.21 14.65
N HIS A 11 -6.03 10.57 13.59
CA HIS A 11 -5.88 9.15 13.37
C HIS A 11 -4.40 8.73 13.27
N GLN A 12 -3.59 9.41 12.46
CA GLN A 12 -2.15 9.13 12.33
C GLN A 12 -1.40 9.31 13.66
N ARG A 13 -1.78 10.31 14.47
CA ARG A 13 -1.21 10.55 15.80
C ARG A 13 -1.52 9.38 16.74
N ALA A 14 -2.76 8.90 16.76
CA ALA A 14 -3.16 7.74 17.54
C ALA A 14 -2.46 6.46 17.08
N LEU A 15 -2.34 6.25 15.75
CA LEU A 15 -1.63 5.12 15.15
C LEU A 15 -0.15 5.11 15.56
N ARG A 16 0.55 6.24 15.54
CA ARG A 16 1.96 6.33 16.00
C ARG A 16 2.14 5.93 17.47
N ALA A 17 1.12 6.09 18.29
CA ALA A 17 1.12 5.67 19.70
C ALA A 17 0.77 4.18 19.91
N CYS A 18 0.35 3.45 18.86
CA CYS A 18 -0.07 2.05 18.96
C CYS A 18 1.04 1.15 19.52
N ARG A 19 0.65 0.19 20.39
CA ARG A 19 1.54 -0.79 21.06
C ARG A 19 0.98 -2.20 21.08
N LEU A 20 0.03 -2.54 20.20
CA LEU A 20 -0.72 -3.81 20.26
C LEU A 20 0.12 -5.04 19.91
N CYS A 21 1.21 -4.89 19.16
CA CYS A 21 2.01 -6.02 18.66
C CYS A 21 3.39 -6.04 19.35
N PRO A 22 3.59 -6.84 20.42
CA PRO A 22 4.84 -6.85 21.19
C PRO A 22 6.04 -7.35 20.38
N ASN A 23 5.80 -8.21 19.39
CA ASN A 23 6.84 -8.82 18.56
C ASN A 23 7.20 -8.00 17.29
N MET A 24 6.61 -6.82 17.13
CA MET A 24 6.93 -5.91 16.03
C MET A 24 7.81 -4.75 16.47
N HIS A 25 8.74 -4.36 15.61
CA HIS A 25 9.66 -3.25 15.88
C HIS A 25 8.98 -1.91 15.58
N ARG A 26 8.89 -1.07 16.59
CA ARG A 26 8.34 0.30 16.53
C ARG A 26 9.38 1.30 16.01
N PRO A 27 8.99 2.52 15.59
CA PRO A 27 7.64 3.08 15.62
C PRO A 27 6.73 2.58 14.50
N PRO A 28 5.38 2.71 14.63
CA PRO A 28 4.48 2.58 13.49
C PRO A 28 4.79 3.63 12.43
N ILE A 29 4.89 3.20 11.18
CA ILE A 29 5.19 4.06 10.04
C ILE A 29 3.89 4.47 9.35
N VAL A 30 3.75 5.76 9.07
CA VAL A 30 2.60 6.35 8.39
C VAL A 30 3.05 7.11 7.14
N GLY A 31 2.19 7.19 6.15
CA GLY A 31 2.40 7.98 4.95
C GLY A 31 2.24 9.48 5.18
N SER A 32 2.41 10.27 4.13
CA SER A 32 2.16 11.71 4.14
C SER A 32 0.71 12.00 4.52
N LEU A 33 0.49 13.13 5.18
CA LEU A 33 -0.86 13.62 5.51
C LEU A 33 -1.48 14.25 4.25
N VAL A 34 -2.08 13.42 3.42
CA VAL A 34 -2.70 13.82 2.14
C VAL A 34 -4.10 13.24 2.02
N ARG A 35 -5.05 14.05 1.55
CA ARG A 35 -6.37 13.58 1.15
C ARG A 35 -6.29 13.09 -0.29
N SER A 36 -6.46 11.82 -0.52
CA SER A 36 -6.38 11.22 -1.83
C SER A 36 -7.52 10.23 -2.08
N ARG A 37 -7.99 10.16 -3.33
CA ARG A 37 -8.92 9.13 -3.81
C ARG A 37 -8.19 7.87 -4.28
N VAL A 38 -6.85 7.90 -4.26
CA VAL A 38 -5.99 6.74 -4.54
C VAL A 38 -5.24 6.36 -3.27
N LEU A 39 -5.38 5.09 -2.87
CA LEU A 39 -4.77 4.51 -1.68
C LEU A 39 -3.82 3.39 -2.09
N LEU A 40 -2.53 3.54 -1.85
CA LEU A 40 -1.56 2.45 -1.98
C LEU A 40 -1.39 1.73 -0.65
N VAL A 41 -1.46 0.40 -0.66
CA VAL A 41 -1.33 -0.42 0.55
C VAL A 41 -0.21 -1.43 0.37
N GLY A 42 0.86 -1.31 1.17
CA GLY A 42 1.94 -2.28 1.25
C GLY A 42 1.67 -3.41 2.25
N GLN A 43 2.65 -4.30 2.44
CA GLN A 43 2.60 -5.37 3.45
C GLN A 43 2.90 -4.82 4.85
N ALA A 44 4.13 -4.36 5.06
CA ALA A 44 4.65 -3.83 6.32
C ALA A 44 5.94 -3.02 6.02
N PRO A 45 6.38 -2.14 6.91
CA PRO A 45 7.69 -1.50 6.79
C PRO A 45 8.84 -2.51 6.79
N GLY A 46 9.88 -2.25 6.01
CA GLY A 46 11.15 -2.96 6.07
C GLY A 46 12.06 -2.42 7.18
N ASP A 47 13.24 -3.06 7.37
CA ASP A 47 14.17 -2.77 8.47
C ASP A 47 14.73 -1.33 8.49
N LYS A 48 14.80 -0.65 7.37
CA LYS A 48 15.31 0.73 7.27
C LYS A 48 14.23 1.79 7.48
N GLU A 49 12.97 1.44 7.28
CA GLU A 49 11.87 2.42 7.31
C GLU A 49 11.58 3.00 8.69
N PRO A 50 11.74 2.27 9.83
CA PRO A 50 11.65 2.88 11.16
C PRO A 50 12.59 4.06 11.38
N ALA A 51 13.82 4.00 10.88
CA ALA A 51 14.78 5.10 10.96
C ALA A 51 14.50 6.22 9.96
N LEU A 52 13.97 5.88 8.77
CA LEU A 52 13.65 6.84 7.71
C LEU A 52 12.29 7.53 7.89
N GLY A 53 11.43 7.01 8.77
CA GLY A 53 10.17 7.63 9.18
C GLY A 53 9.07 7.67 8.11
N ARG A 54 9.23 7.02 6.96
CA ARG A 54 8.26 7.02 5.86
C ARG A 54 8.17 5.64 5.18
N PRO A 55 6.98 5.24 4.68
CA PRO A 55 6.81 3.94 4.01
C PRO A 55 7.51 3.94 2.64
N PHE A 56 7.95 2.77 2.20
CA PHE A 56 8.67 2.59 0.93
C PHE A 56 9.89 3.51 0.77
N ALA A 57 10.64 3.73 1.85
CA ALA A 57 11.78 4.65 1.87
C ALA A 57 13.10 4.00 1.43
N TRP A 58 13.13 2.69 1.14
CA TRP A 58 14.34 1.95 0.79
C TRP A 58 14.22 1.28 -0.59
N THR A 59 14.96 0.20 -0.85
CA THR A 59 15.11 -0.42 -2.17
C THR A 59 13.79 -0.83 -2.84
N ALA A 60 12.84 -1.36 -2.06
CA ALA A 60 11.49 -1.68 -2.59
C ALA A 60 10.77 -0.44 -3.08
N GLY A 61 10.87 0.67 -2.35
CA GLY A 61 10.29 1.96 -2.75
C GLY A 61 10.90 2.50 -4.03
N LYS A 62 12.24 2.46 -4.15
CA LYS A 62 12.90 2.89 -5.39
C LYS A 62 12.38 2.14 -6.63
N GLN A 63 12.12 0.84 -6.50
CA GLN A 63 11.54 0.07 -7.60
C GLN A 63 10.05 0.39 -7.81
N LEU A 64 9.29 0.57 -6.73
CA LEU A 64 7.88 0.93 -6.80
C LEU A 64 7.68 2.26 -7.54
N PHE A 65 8.38 3.31 -7.14
CA PHE A 65 8.23 4.64 -7.75
C PHE A 65 8.69 4.69 -9.21
N LYS A 66 9.66 3.86 -9.62
CA LYS A 66 10.02 3.68 -11.03
C LYS A 66 8.85 3.18 -11.89
N TRP A 67 7.93 2.39 -11.34
CA TRP A 67 6.75 1.94 -12.06
C TRP A 67 5.76 3.09 -12.33
N PHE A 68 5.68 4.07 -11.44
CA PHE A 68 4.74 5.19 -11.53
C PHE A 68 5.28 6.40 -12.30
N LEU A 69 6.60 6.49 -12.49
CA LEU A 69 7.21 7.58 -13.25
C LEU A 69 6.65 7.71 -14.68
N PRO A 70 6.51 6.63 -15.47
CA PRO A 70 5.87 6.71 -16.79
C PRO A 70 4.37 7.05 -16.75
N LEU A 71 3.73 6.93 -15.58
CA LEU A 71 2.34 7.31 -15.36
C LEU A 71 2.18 8.75 -14.85
N GLY A 72 3.23 9.56 -14.94
CA GLY A 72 3.21 10.99 -14.66
C GLY A 72 3.52 11.41 -13.22
N LEU A 73 3.91 10.51 -12.33
CA LEU A 73 4.28 10.85 -10.96
C LEU A 73 5.68 10.31 -10.60
N ASP A 74 6.59 11.21 -10.26
CA ASP A 74 7.82 10.86 -9.57
C ASP A 74 7.57 10.50 -8.09
N GLU A 75 8.62 10.15 -7.33
CA GLU A 75 8.47 9.76 -5.93
C GLU A 75 7.85 10.86 -5.06
N GLU A 76 8.30 12.10 -5.19
CA GLU A 76 7.83 13.21 -4.35
C GLU A 76 6.40 13.61 -4.73
N GLN A 77 6.09 13.65 -6.01
CA GLN A 77 4.73 13.88 -6.51
C GLN A 77 3.78 12.77 -6.07
N PHE A 78 4.22 11.50 -6.15
CA PHE A 78 3.44 10.36 -5.67
C PHE A 78 3.13 10.49 -4.18
N ARG A 79 4.14 10.80 -3.36
CA ARG A 79 3.97 10.98 -1.90
C ARG A 79 3.09 12.16 -1.53
N ALA A 80 3.06 13.20 -2.37
CA ALA A 80 2.22 14.38 -2.17
C ALA A 80 0.76 14.17 -2.58
N ARG A 81 0.48 13.21 -3.47
CA ARG A 81 -0.85 13.04 -4.10
C ARG A 81 -1.53 11.70 -3.79
N VAL A 82 -0.77 10.65 -3.46
CA VAL A 82 -1.30 9.31 -3.14
C VAL A 82 -1.12 9.02 -1.65
N TYR A 83 -2.20 8.59 -0.98
CA TYR A 83 -2.08 8.15 0.41
C TYR A 83 -1.43 6.76 0.46
N ILE A 84 -0.38 6.63 1.27
CA ILE A 84 0.38 5.38 1.40
C ILE A 84 0.13 4.76 2.78
N ALA A 85 -0.39 3.54 2.77
CA ALA A 85 -0.64 2.72 3.94
C ALA A 85 0.07 1.36 3.84
N ALA A 86 -0.12 0.51 4.84
CA ALA A 86 0.30 -0.88 4.82
C ALA A 86 -0.64 -1.76 5.65
N SER A 87 -0.66 -3.08 5.42
CA SER A 87 -1.43 -4.04 6.21
C SER A 87 -0.97 -4.06 7.67
N CYS A 88 0.34 -3.96 7.92
CA CYS A 88 0.93 -3.70 9.24
C CYS A 88 1.77 -2.43 9.22
N ARG A 89 1.83 -1.71 10.33
CA ARG A 89 2.49 -0.40 10.40
C ARG A 89 3.85 -0.42 11.06
N CYS A 90 4.23 -1.52 11.68
CA CYS A 90 5.54 -1.71 12.30
C CYS A 90 6.37 -2.70 11.48
N PHE A 91 7.68 -2.62 11.62
CA PHE A 91 8.59 -3.60 11.03
C PHE A 91 8.44 -4.95 11.74
N PRO A 92 8.13 -6.05 11.03
CA PRO A 92 7.87 -7.34 11.66
C PRO A 92 9.12 -8.07 12.15
N GLY A 93 10.32 -7.57 11.84
CA GLY A 93 11.59 -8.21 12.15
C GLY A 93 12.14 -9.02 10.99
N LYS A 94 13.33 -9.60 11.19
CA LYS A 94 14.03 -10.42 10.20
C LYS A 94 13.59 -11.90 10.28
N ASN A 95 13.58 -12.55 9.12
CA ASN A 95 13.48 -13.99 9.05
C ASN A 95 14.85 -14.60 9.31
N PRO A 96 14.99 -15.67 10.12
CA PRO A 96 16.27 -16.37 10.34
C PRO A 96 16.96 -16.84 9.04
N LYS A 97 16.16 -17.14 8.00
CA LYS A 97 16.65 -17.56 6.67
C LYS A 97 16.99 -16.39 5.74
N GLY A 98 16.96 -15.15 6.23
CA GLY A 98 17.19 -13.92 5.46
C GLY A 98 15.89 -13.23 5.01
N GLY A 99 16.03 -11.91 4.72
CA GLY A 99 14.90 -11.06 4.39
C GLY A 99 14.05 -10.66 5.60
N ASP A 100 12.99 -9.92 5.33
CA ASP A 100 12.06 -9.48 6.36
C ASP A 100 10.98 -10.56 6.59
N ARG A 101 10.57 -10.72 7.85
CA ARG A 101 9.50 -11.64 8.22
C ARG A 101 8.17 -11.13 7.66
N VAL A 102 7.32 -12.05 7.23
CA VAL A 102 5.92 -11.73 6.94
C VAL A 102 5.18 -11.52 8.28
N PRO A 103 4.34 -10.48 8.42
CA PRO A 103 3.49 -10.32 9.61
C PRO A 103 2.62 -11.55 9.85
N SER A 104 2.40 -11.89 11.12
CA SER A 104 1.46 -12.98 11.49
C SER A 104 0.00 -12.56 11.25
N ALA A 105 -0.90 -13.54 11.20
CA ALA A 105 -2.33 -13.28 11.08
C ALA A 105 -2.86 -12.39 12.23
N GLU A 106 -2.38 -12.62 13.46
CA GLU A 106 -2.72 -11.81 14.64
C GLU A 106 -2.25 -10.35 14.48
N GLU A 107 -1.01 -10.13 14.03
CA GLU A 107 -0.46 -8.80 13.79
C GLU A 107 -1.23 -8.04 12.71
N ILE A 108 -1.68 -8.75 11.67
CA ILE A 108 -2.53 -8.20 10.62
C ILE A 108 -3.90 -7.81 11.18
N LEU A 109 -4.53 -8.68 11.98
CA LEU A 109 -5.81 -8.41 12.63
C LEU A 109 -5.73 -7.22 13.59
N ASN A 110 -4.68 -7.11 14.39
CA ASN A 110 -4.43 -5.97 15.28
C ASN A 110 -4.25 -4.65 14.53
N CYS A 111 -3.68 -4.70 13.32
CA CYS A 111 -3.48 -3.52 12.48
C CYS A 111 -4.69 -3.16 11.61
N ARG A 112 -5.60 -4.11 11.35
CA ARG A 112 -6.74 -3.95 10.45
C ARG A 112 -7.62 -2.74 10.75
N PRO A 113 -8.00 -2.43 12.01
CA PRO A 113 -8.84 -1.27 12.32
C PRO A 113 -8.24 0.07 11.87
N TRP A 114 -6.90 0.18 11.84
CA TRP A 114 -6.23 1.40 11.36
C TRP A 114 -6.43 1.60 9.86
N LEU A 115 -6.28 0.53 9.07
CA LEU A 115 -6.50 0.57 7.63
C LEU A 115 -7.98 0.81 7.29
N ASP A 116 -8.89 0.14 7.98
CA ASP A 116 -10.34 0.32 7.76
C ASP A 116 -10.77 1.77 8.06
N ARG A 117 -10.20 2.39 9.12
CA ARG A 117 -10.47 3.80 9.43
C ARG A 117 -9.93 4.76 8.38
N GLU A 118 -8.77 4.49 7.80
CA GLU A 118 -8.25 5.29 6.68
C GLU A 118 -9.13 5.19 5.44
N ILE A 119 -9.63 4.00 5.13
CA ILE A 119 -10.57 3.80 4.02
C ILE A 119 -11.87 4.58 4.26
N GLU A 120 -12.41 4.56 5.47
CA GLU A 120 -13.59 5.36 5.84
C GLU A 120 -13.37 6.86 5.71
N LEU A 121 -12.19 7.36 6.13
CA LEU A 121 -11.87 8.79 6.10
C LEU A 121 -11.60 9.30 4.69
N LEU A 122 -10.90 8.50 3.88
CA LEU A 122 -10.45 8.89 2.55
C LEU A 122 -11.48 8.61 1.46
N GLU A 123 -12.35 7.62 1.66
CA GLU A 123 -13.32 7.12 0.67
C GLU A 123 -12.65 6.90 -0.70
N PRO A 124 -11.59 6.06 -0.78
CA PRO A 124 -10.83 5.91 -2.01
C PRO A 124 -11.71 5.37 -3.15
N ALA A 125 -11.48 5.86 -4.36
CA ALA A 125 -12.05 5.29 -5.58
C ALA A 125 -11.18 4.15 -6.12
N LEU A 126 -9.86 4.21 -5.84
CA LEU A 126 -8.88 3.24 -6.29
C LEU A 126 -7.97 2.81 -5.13
N ILE A 127 -7.82 1.51 -4.95
CA ILE A 127 -6.84 0.90 -4.04
C ILE A 127 -5.81 0.13 -4.86
N LEU A 128 -4.53 0.35 -4.54
CA LEU A 128 -3.37 -0.31 -5.15
C LEU A 128 -2.69 -1.19 -4.09
N PRO A 129 -3.14 -2.43 -3.87
CA PRO A 129 -2.48 -3.32 -2.93
C PRO A 129 -1.21 -3.92 -3.55
N VAL A 130 -0.10 -3.84 -2.81
CA VAL A 130 1.25 -4.21 -3.26
C VAL A 130 1.73 -5.46 -2.54
N GLY A 131 1.82 -6.58 -3.25
CA GLY A 131 2.21 -7.88 -2.73
C GLY A 131 1.07 -8.66 -2.08
N ARG A 132 1.27 -9.98 -1.94
CA ARG A 132 0.24 -10.94 -1.54
C ARG A 132 -0.52 -10.54 -0.28
N VAL A 133 0.19 -10.21 0.80
CA VAL A 133 -0.44 -9.85 2.09
C VAL A 133 -1.38 -8.66 1.96
N ALA A 134 -0.97 -7.63 1.19
CA ALA A 134 -1.81 -6.47 0.96
C ALA A 134 -3.00 -6.78 0.05
N ILE A 135 -2.80 -7.61 -0.97
CA ILE A 135 -3.87 -8.04 -1.89
C ILE A 135 -4.96 -8.79 -1.11
N GLU A 136 -4.58 -9.70 -0.23
CA GLU A 136 -5.49 -10.51 0.60
C GLU A 136 -6.28 -9.69 1.65
N GLN A 137 -5.93 -8.40 1.86
CA GLN A 137 -6.78 -7.49 2.65
C GLN A 137 -8.06 -7.08 1.91
N PHE A 138 -8.09 -7.21 0.59
CA PHE A 138 -9.18 -6.72 -0.27
C PHE A 138 -9.82 -7.81 -1.11
N LEU A 139 -9.04 -8.80 -1.54
CA LEU A 139 -9.43 -9.84 -2.49
C LEU A 139 -9.21 -11.23 -1.89
N PRO A 140 -9.97 -12.24 -2.32
CA PRO A 140 -9.71 -13.63 -1.94
C PRO A 140 -8.30 -14.07 -2.32
N ALA A 141 -7.69 -14.95 -1.50
CA ALA A 141 -6.40 -15.54 -1.80
C ALA A 141 -6.46 -16.36 -3.10
N ARG A 142 -5.65 -15.96 -4.10
CA ARG A 142 -5.51 -16.62 -5.41
C ARG A 142 -4.07 -16.52 -5.89
N PRO A 143 -3.66 -17.33 -6.90
CA PRO A 143 -2.38 -17.14 -7.58
C PRO A 143 -2.20 -15.72 -8.13
N LEU A 144 -1.01 -15.16 -8.02
CA LEU A 144 -0.75 -13.79 -8.48
C LEU A 144 -1.03 -13.61 -9.98
N VAL A 145 -0.83 -14.66 -10.77
CA VAL A 145 -1.11 -14.67 -12.23
C VAL A 145 -2.57 -14.43 -12.57
N GLU A 146 -3.49 -14.72 -11.63
CA GLU A 146 -4.93 -14.50 -11.81
C GLU A 146 -5.37 -13.12 -11.30
N GLN A 147 -4.54 -12.44 -10.52
CA GLN A 147 -4.91 -11.20 -9.84
C GLN A 147 -4.20 -9.97 -10.41
N ILE A 148 -2.91 -10.10 -10.76
CA ILE A 148 -2.14 -8.97 -11.30
C ILE A 148 -2.58 -8.68 -12.74
N GLY A 149 -2.75 -7.40 -13.07
CA GLY A 149 -3.21 -6.98 -14.39
C GLY A 149 -4.73 -7.10 -14.58
N VAL A 150 -5.50 -7.24 -13.48
CA VAL A 150 -6.96 -7.28 -13.48
C VAL A 150 -7.49 -6.18 -12.55
N LEU A 151 -8.42 -5.37 -13.05
CA LEU A 151 -9.21 -4.47 -12.23
C LEU A 151 -10.37 -5.25 -11.63
N GLN A 152 -10.52 -5.20 -10.32
CA GLN A 152 -11.63 -5.80 -9.58
C GLN A 152 -12.32 -4.71 -8.76
N THR A 153 -13.62 -4.84 -8.56
CA THR A 153 -14.38 -3.90 -7.71
C THR A 153 -14.82 -4.61 -6.44
N VAL A 154 -14.59 -3.98 -5.28
CA VAL A 154 -15.03 -4.48 -3.98
C VAL A 154 -16.01 -3.50 -3.34
N THR A 155 -16.91 -4.03 -2.50
CA THR A 155 -17.84 -3.22 -1.71
C THR A 155 -17.41 -3.25 -0.25
N ARG A 156 -17.25 -2.07 0.38
CA ARG A 156 -17.01 -1.91 1.82
C ARG A 156 -18.02 -0.92 2.40
N GLY A 157 -18.99 -1.42 3.12
CA GLY A 157 -20.12 -0.62 3.56
C GLY A 157 -20.87 -0.03 2.36
N LYS A 158 -20.91 1.30 2.27
CA LYS A 158 -21.52 2.02 1.13
C LYS A 158 -20.53 2.35 0.01
N LEU A 159 -19.25 2.08 0.20
CA LEU A 159 -18.20 2.40 -0.76
C LEU A 159 -18.08 1.28 -1.79
N ARG A 160 -18.06 1.66 -3.06
CA ARG A 160 -17.64 0.83 -4.17
C ARG A 160 -16.25 1.28 -4.60
N ILE A 161 -15.27 0.38 -4.50
CA ILE A 161 -13.85 0.70 -4.62
C ILE A 161 -13.23 -0.20 -5.67
N ASP A 162 -12.55 0.38 -6.63
CA ASP A 162 -11.78 -0.36 -7.61
C ASP A 162 -10.42 -0.74 -7.04
N VAL A 163 -9.98 -1.97 -7.31
CA VAL A 163 -8.75 -2.56 -6.79
C VAL A 163 -7.92 -3.05 -7.97
N ILE A 164 -6.70 -2.54 -8.09
CA ILE A 164 -5.73 -3.00 -9.09
C ILE A 164 -4.49 -3.52 -8.35
N PRO A 165 -4.33 -4.84 -8.19
CA PRO A 165 -3.22 -5.45 -7.50
C PRO A 165 -1.88 -5.26 -8.22
N LEU A 166 -0.82 -5.06 -7.44
CA LEU A 166 0.56 -4.99 -7.89
C LEU A 166 1.42 -6.07 -7.23
N PRO A 167 2.43 -6.62 -7.91
CA PRO A 167 3.37 -7.54 -7.29
C PRO A 167 4.27 -6.82 -6.28
N HIS A 168 4.96 -7.58 -5.42
CA HIS A 168 5.89 -6.98 -4.47
C HIS A 168 7.14 -6.45 -5.19
N PRO A 169 7.56 -5.18 -4.99
CA PRO A 169 8.64 -4.53 -5.74
C PRO A 169 10.04 -4.83 -5.19
N SER A 170 10.20 -5.74 -4.21
CA SER A 170 11.50 -6.03 -3.63
C SER A 170 12.48 -6.63 -4.63
N GLY A 171 13.77 -6.34 -4.45
CA GLY A 171 14.83 -6.95 -5.26
C GLY A 171 14.91 -8.47 -5.16
N ALA A 172 14.45 -9.06 -4.05
CA ALA A 172 14.36 -10.49 -3.85
C ALA A 172 13.25 -11.16 -4.69
N SER A 173 12.24 -10.40 -5.13
CA SER A 173 11.19 -10.91 -6.00
C SER A 173 11.64 -10.85 -7.46
N THR A 174 11.79 -12.01 -8.09
CA THR A 174 12.04 -12.10 -9.54
C THR A 174 10.76 -12.02 -10.35
N TRP A 175 9.61 -12.21 -9.73
CA TRP A 175 8.31 -12.32 -10.38
C TRP A 175 7.97 -11.17 -11.35
N PRO A 176 8.12 -9.86 -10.97
CA PRO A 176 7.81 -8.77 -11.89
C PRO A 176 8.85 -8.57 -13.01
N ARG A 177 9.94 -9.36 -13.02
CA ARG A 177 11.02 -9.28 -14.01
C ARG A 177 11.02 -10.45 -15.01
N ALA A 178 10.26 -11.51 -14.73
CA ALA A 178 10.11 -12.69 -15.59
C ALA A 178 8.66 -12.84 -16.06
N GLU A 179 8.46 -13.52 -17.18
CA GLU A 179 7.10 -13.82 -17.65
C GLU A 179 6.45 -14.91 -16.77
N PRO A 180 5.11 -14.85 -16.55
CA PRO A 180 4.17 -13.84 -17.06
C PRO A 180 4.10 -12.56 -16.20
N GLY A 181 4.84 -12.49 -15.10
CA GLY A 181 4.77 -11.39 -14.13
C GLY A 181 5.13 -10.04 -14.71
N LYS A 182 6.10 -9.96 -15.64
CA LYS A 182 6.50 -8.75 -16.33
C LYS A 182 5.33 -8.16 -17.14
N SER A 183 4.72 -8.96 -18.00
CA SER A 183 3.58 -8.54 -18.84
C SER A 183 2.36 -8.18 -18.00
N LEU A 184 2.07 -8.96 -16.94
CA LEU A 184 0.95 -8.68 -16.04
C LEU A 184 1.17 -7.39 -15.23
N THR A 185 2.41 -7.11 -14.80
CA THR A 185 2.74 -5.85 -14.12
C THR A 185 2.54 -4.66 -15.07
N ALA A 186 3.01 -4.77 -16.32
CA ALA A 186 2.82 -3.72 -17.32
C ALA A 186 1.31 -3.46 -17.58
N ARG A 187 0.50 -4.51 -17.66
CA ARG A 187 -0.95 -4.40 -17.80
C ARG A 187 -1.59 -3.73 -16.59
N ALA A 188 -1.18 -4.08 -15.36
CA ALA A 188 -1.68 -3.41 -14.14
C ALA A 188 -1.38 -1.91 -14.17
N LEU A 189 -0.16 -1.52 -14.55
CA LEU A 189 0.23 -0.13 -14.67
C LEU A 189 -0.57 0.62 -15.74
N ALA A 190 -0.85 0.00 -16.89
CA ALA A 190 -1.73 0.59 -17.91
C ALA A 190 -3.14 0.85 -17.36
N LEU A 191 -3.75 -0.15 -16.68
CA LEU A 191 -5.06 0.02 -16.03
C LEU A 191 -5.06 1.15 -15.00
N ILE A 192 -3.98 1.31 -14.22
CA ILE A 192 -3.83 2.40 -13.25
C ILE A 192 -3.80 3.75 -13.98
N GLY A 193 -2.97 3.89 -15.02
CA GLY A 193 -2.85 5.13 -15.79
C GLY A 193 -4.15 5.56 -16.47
N GLU A 194 -4.99 4.59 -16.85
CA GLU A 194 -6.31 4.84 -17.46
C GLU A 194 -7.41 5.14 -16.44
N HIS A 195 -7.19 4.81 -15.17
CA HIS A 195 -8.22 4.94 -14.14
C HIS A 195 -8.56 6.42 -13.85
N PRO A 196 -9.85 6.82 -13.79
CA PRO A 196 -10.25 8.22 -13.61
C PRO A 196 -9.68 8.87 -12.35
N ALA A 197 -9.59 8.12 -11.23
CA ALA A 197 -9.01 8.63 -9.99
C ALA A 197 -7.49 8.86 -10.10
N TRP A 198 -6.78 8.12 -10.96
CA TRP A 198 -5.37 8.35 -11.23
C TRP A 198 -5.17 9.59 -12.11
N ARG A 199 -5.91 9.67 -13.21
CA ARG A 199 -5.85 10.84 -14.12
C ARG A 199 -6.12 12.14 -13.36
N ALA A 200 -7.09 12.16 -12.46
CA ALA A 200 -7.36 13.34 -11.63
C ALA A 200 -6.17 13.75 -10.72
N LEU A 201 -5.20 12.86 -10.46
CA LEU A 201 -3.97 13.21 -9.75
C LEU A 201 -2.88 13.77 -10.68
N THR A 202 -2.85 13.33 -11.94
CA THR A 202 -1.80 13.72 -12.91
C THR A 202 -2.16 14.97 -13.68
N ASP A 203 -3.45 15.26 -13.86
CA ASP A 203 -3.96 16.42 -14.61
C ASP A 203 -4.10 17.68 -13.72
N ALA A 204 -3.77 17.58 -12.40
CA ALA A 204 -3.86 18.65 -11.40
C ALA A 204 -2.42 19.31 -11.17
#